data_5eb38b5a22e3dab42335383cd086d770
#
_entry.id   5eb38b5a22e3dab42335383cd086d770
#
_cell.length_a   1.000
_cell.length_b   1.000
_cell.length_c   1.000
_cell.angle_alpha   90.00
_cell.angle_beta   90.00
_cell.angle_gamma   90.00
#
_symmetry.space_group_name_H-M   'P 1'
#
loop_
_entity.id
_entity.type
_entity.pdbx_description
1 polymer ?
#
loop_
_entity_poly.entity_id
_entity_poly.type
_entity_poly.pdbx_seq_one_letter_code
_entity_poly.pdbx_strand_id
1 'polypeptide(L)'
;VLSGKLKAPQWENDMADNTILTSTPIHWFLTDEFDFPESISDWLMEVGSMTRRFEQYCQQVSVAPFRECFITAEELGDESDHLPVSEKYWLREIVLYGDNIPWLLGRTVIPEETLTGPDRKLVDVGTIPLGRYLFSGNNLTRDYIQIGQQNHCWVRRSLLRLSGKPLLLTEVFLPESPVYKINITEGEK
;
A
#
# COMPACT_ATOMS: atom_id res chain seq x y z
N VAL A 1 -29.74 5.74 -29.47
CA VAL A 1 -28.62 5.02 -28.84
C VAL A 1 -27.93 6.00 -27.89
N LEU A 2 -28.33 5.97 -26.60
CA LEU A 2 -27.72 6.78 -25.56
C LEU A 2 -26.47 6.07 -25.06
N SER A 3 -25.31 6.53 -25.53
CA SER A 3 -24.01 6.15 -24.95
C SER A 3 -23.86 6.88 -23.61
N GLY A 4 -24.38 6.28 -22.56
CA GLY A 4 -24.08 6.71 -21.20
C GLY A 4 -22.64 6.33 -20.86
N LYS A 5 -21.72 7.31 -20.89
CA LYS A 5 -20.41 7.14 -20.25
C LYS A 5 -20.66 6.87 -18.76
N LEU A 6 -20.34 5.69 -18.30
CA LEU A 6 -20.26 5.39 -16.87
C LEU A 6 -19.34 6.47 -16.24
N LYS A 7 -19.85 7.19 -15.26
CA LYS A 7 -19.01 8.11 -14.48
C LYS A 7 -17.90 7.29 -13.82
N ALA A 8 -16.67 7.74 -13.96
CA ALA A 8 -15.56 7.19 -13.23
C ALA A 8 -15.91 7.14 -11.72
N PRO A 9 -15.55 6.10 -11.02
CA PRO A 9 -15.76 6.02 -9.57
C PRO A 9 -15.12 7.22 -8.88
N GLN A 10 -15.70 7.65 -7.76
CA GLN A 10 -15.27 8.85 -7.04
C GLN A 10 -13.76 8.84 -6.72
N TRP A 11 -13.20 7.66 -6.42
CA TRP A 11 -11.78 7.51 -6.13
C TRP A 11 -10.87 7.82 -7.33
N GLU A 12 -11.31 7.65 -8.60
CA GLU A 12 -10.55 8.08 -9.77
C GLU A 12 -10.47 9.61 -9.88
N ASN A 13 -11.55 10.30 -9.51
CA ASN A 13 -11.57 11.77 -9.46
C ASN A 13 -10.68 12.27 -8.31
N ASP A 14 -10.71 11.59 -7.17
CA ASP A 14 -9.90 11.92 -6.01
C ASP A 14 -8.40 11.66 -6.28
N MET A 15 -8.04 10.66 -7.12
CA MET A 15 -6.65 10.44 -7.57
C MET A 15 -6.15 11.56 -8.49
N ALA A 16 -7.01 12.16 -9.29
CA ALA A 16 -6.64 13.30 -10.15
C ALA A 16 -6.26 14.54 -9.32
N ASP A 17 -6.73 14.63 -8.09
CA ASP A 17 -6.44 15.74 -7.16
C ASP A 17 -5.23 15.51 -6.23
N ASN A 18 -4.46 14.44 -6.43
CA ASN A 18 -3.27 14.09 -5.63
C ASN A 18 -3.51 13.91 -4.12
N THR A 19 -4.75 13.64 -3.68
CA THR A 19 -5.14 13.89 -2.29
C THR A 19 -5.62 12.65 -1.52
N ILE A 20 -5.76 11.47 -2.13
CA ILE A 20 -6.50 10.35 -1.54
C ILE A 20 -5.88 9.83 -0.24
N LEU A 21 -4.56 9.71 -0.19
CA LEU A 21 -3.88 9.19 1.01
C LEU A 21 -3.51 10.27 2.04
N THR A 22 -3.69 11.55 1.69
CA THR A 22 -3.32 12.68 2.57
C THR A 22 -4.52 13.47 3.09
N SER A 23 -5.67 13.46 2.40
CA SER A 23 -6.81 14.32 2.74
C SER A 23 -7.85 13.68 3.65
N THR A 24 -7.97 12.36 3.64
CA THR A 24 -8.91 11.67 4.51
C THR A 24 -8.15 10.99 5.64
N PRO A 25 -8.43 11.33 6.92
CA PRO A 25 -7.77 10.71 8.05
C PRO A 25 -8.00 9.19 8.05
N ILE A 26 -6.94 8.44 8.36
CA ILE A 26 -7.03 7.01 8.62
C ILE A 26 -7.40 6.82 10.08
N HIS A 27 -8.45 6.05 10.34
CA HIS A 27 -8.77 5.60 11.69
C HIS A 27 -7.97 4.35 12.01
N TRP A 28 -6.96 4.48 12.88
CA TRP A 28 -6.12 3.36 13.31
C TRP A 28 -6.76 2.63 14.49
N PHE A 29 -6.79 1.29 14.42
CA PHE A 29 -7.25 0.43 15.50
C PHE A 29 -6.11 0.08 16.44
N LEU A 30 -6.43 -0.02 17.73
CA LEU A 30 -5.54 -0.66 18.69
C LEU A 30 -5.66 -2.18 18.49
N THR A 31 -4.56 -2.83 18.17
CA THR A 31 -4.53 -4.24 17.75
C THR A 31 -5.06 -5.21 18.79
N ASP A 32 -5.06 -4.84 20.08
CA ASP A 32 -5.51 -5.67 21.18
C ASP A 32 -7.02 -5.54 21.46
N GLU A 33 -7.71 -4.60 20.79
CA GLU A 33 -9.10 -4.27 21.09
C GLU A 33 -10.07 -4.62 19.94
N PHE A 34 -9.58 -5.05 18.80
CA PHE A 34 -10.43 -5.29 17.63
C PHE A 34 -10.33 -6.73 17.14
N ASP A 35 -11.51 -7.39 17.11
CA ASP A 35 -11.66 -8.72 16.53
C ASP A 35 -11.93 -8.60 15.02
N PHE A 36 -10.89 -8.80 14.23
CA PHE A 36 -11.00 -8.77 12.77
C PHE A 36 -11.62 -10.09 12.28
N PRO A 37 -12.52 -10.06 11.28
CA PRO A 37 -12.91 -11.28 10.60
C PRO A 37 -11.69 -12.05 10.13
N GLU A 38 -11.65 -13.36 10.35
CA GLU A 38 -10.46 -14.19 10.05
C GLU A 38 -9.99 -14.03 8.61
N SER A 39 -10.93 -13.97 7.65
CA SER A 39 -10.62 -13.75 6.23
C SER A 39 -9.92 -12.43 5.94
N ILE A 40 -10.28 -11.36 6.65
CA ILE A 40 -9.64 -10.04 6.54
C ILE A 40 -8.30 -10.05 7.25
N SER A 41 -8.23 -10.60 8.46
CA SER A 41 -7.01 -10.69 9.25
C SER A 41 -5.91 -11.43 8.49
N ASP A 42 -6.24 -12.52 7.83
CA ASP A 42 -5.30 -13.31 7.03
C ASP A 42 -4.64 -12.47 5.90
N TRP A 43 -5.41 -11.59 5.26
CA TRP A 43 -4.87 -10.67 4.27
C TRP A 43 -4.02 -9.54 4.90
N LEU A 44 -4.54 -8.89 5.94
CA LEU A 44 -3.89 -7.72 6.54
C LEU A 44 -2.60 -8.08 7.27
N MET A 45 -2.52 -9.30 7.80
CA MET A 45 -1.35 -9.80 8.53
C MET A 45 -0.36 -10.55 7.63
N GLU A 46 -0.52 -10.52 6.30
CA GLU A 46 0.43 -11.08 5.35
C GLU A 46 1.83 -10.49 5.57
N VAL A 47 2.79 -11.34 5.91
CA VAL A 47 4.18 -10.93 6.16
C VAL A 47 5.04 -10.95 4.90
N GLY A 48 4.60 -11.67 3.89
CA GLY A 48 5.26 -11.76 2.59
C GLY A 48 4.89 -10.61 1.65
N SER A 49 5.19 -10.79 0.37
CA SER A 49 4.86 -9.82 -0.67
C SER A 49 3.37 -9.83 -0.98
N MET A 50 2.70 -8.71 -0.78
CA MET A 50 1.30 -8.52 -1.17
C MET A 50 1.12 -8.68 -2.69
N THR A 51 2.08 -8.23 -3.48
CA THR A 51 2.07 -8.44 -4.94
C THR A 51 1.97 -9.90 -5.31
N ARG A 52 2.80 -10.76 -4.68
CA ARG A 52 2.75 -12.21 -4.92
C ARG A 52 1.43 -12.83 -4.49
N ARG A 53 0.86 -12.33 -3.41
CA ARG A 53 -0.45 -12.80 -2.97
C ARG A 53 -1.53 -12.44 -3.98
N PHE A 54 -1.54 -11.22 -4.50
CA PHE A 54 -2.47 -10.80 -5.55
C PHE A 54 -2.31 -11.58 -6.85
N GLU A 55 -1.09 -11.95 -7.22
CA GLU A 55 -0.81 -12.77 -8.41
C GLU A 55 -1.52 -14.12 -8.40
N GLN A 56 -1.95 -14.62 -7.25
CA GLN A 56 -2.73 -15.86 -7.13
C GLN A 56 -4.22 -15.66 -7.53
N TYR A 57 -4.69 -14.43 -7.66
CA TYR A 57 -6.09 -14.06 -7.89
C TYR A 57 -6.34 -13.41 -9.26
N CYS A 58 -5.30 -13.25 -10.08
CA CYS A 58 -5.39 -12.63 -11.40
C CYS A 58 -4.33 -13.19 -12.33
N GLN A 59 -4.49 -12.93 -13.62
CA GLN A 59 -3.50 -13.31 -14.63
C GLN A 59 -2.32 -12.33 -14.66
N GLN A 60 -2.59 -11.05 -14.40
CA GLN A 60 -1.58 -10.00 -14.46
C GLN A 60 -1.77 -8.98 -13.36
N VAL A 61 -0.71 -8.74 -12.60
CA VAL A 61 -0.58 -7.58 -11.71
C VAL A 61 0.20 -6.49 -12.43
N SER A 62 -0.29 -5.27 -12.39
CA SER A 62 0.40 -4.09 -12.91
C SER A 62 0.39 -2.95 -11.90
N VAL A 63 1.35 -2.04 -12.01
CA VAL A 63 1.52 -0.89 -11.12
C VAL A 63 1.60 0.38 -11.95
N ALA A 64 0.80 1.37 -11.57
CA ALA A 64 0.85 2.71 -12.13
C ALA A 64 1.25 3.71 -11.04
N PRO A 65 2.50 4.22 -11.08
CA PRO A 65 2.90 5.34 -10.24
C PRO A 65 2.15 6.60 -10.68
N PHE A 66 1.63 7.37 -9.72
CA PHE A 66 1.00 8.65 -10.01
C PHE A 66 1.68 9.83 -9.28
N ARG A 67 2.50 9.55 -8.27
CA ARG A 67 3.35 10.55 -7.63
C ARG A 67 4.66 9.92 -7.19
N GLU A 68 5.76 10.47 -7.68
CA GLU A 68 7.12 10.08 -7.28
C GLU A 68 7.96 11.35 -7.17
N CYS A 69 8.35 11.73 -5.96
CA CYS A 69 9.14 12.92 -5.72
C CYS A 69 9.76 12.91 -4.32
N PHE A 70 10.74 13.78 -4.09
CA PHE A 70 11.17 14.09 -2.73
C PHE A 70 10.21 15.07 -2.08
N ILE A 71 9.90 14.82 -0.82
CA ILE A 71 9.06 15.67 0.05
C ILE A 71 9.81 16.00 1.33
N THR A 72 9.34 17.00 2.04
CA THR A 72 9.82 17.38 3.37
C THR A 72 8.94 16.81 4.47
N ALA A 73 9.40 16.88 5.72
CA ALA A 73 8.64 16.40 6.89
C ALA A 73 7.26 17.05 7.05
N GLU A 74 7.06 18.26 6.52
CA GLU A 74 5.78 18.97 6.57
C GLU A 74 4.65 18.25 5.82
N GLU A 75 5.00 17.43 4.83
CA GLU A 75 4.05 16.65 4.03
C GLU A 75 3.74 15.26 4.61
N LEU A 76 4.40 14.85 5.70
CA LEU A 76 4.25 13.50 6.26
C LEU A 76 3.02 13.34 7.16
N GLY A 77 2.59 14.39 7.86
CA GLY A 77 1.57 14.24 8.90
C GLY A 77 2.04 13.30 10.02
N ASP A 78 1.19 12.36 10.41
CA ASP A 78 1.47 11.37 11.47
C ASP A 78 2.55 10.33 11.08
N GLU A 79 2.89 10.22 9.80
CA GLU A 79 3.96 9.34 9.34
C GLU A 79 5.32 9.74 9.93
N SER A 80 5.49 11.01 10.29
CA SER A 80 6.70 11.52 10.94
C SER A 80 6.99 10.87 12.30
N ASP A 81 5.96 10.37 12.98
CA ASP A 81 6.10 9.66 14.26
C ASP A 81 6.74 8.27 14.10
N HIS A 82 6.74 7.74 12.89
CA HIS A 82 7.23 6.39 12.56
C HIS A 82 8.62 6.38 11.91
N LEU A 83 9.09 7.52 11.45
CA LEU A 83 10.33 7.64 10.70
C LEU A 83 11.33 8.56 11.42
N PRO A 84 12.64 8.33 11.23
CA PRO A 84 13.63 9.27 11.73
C PRO A 84 13.50 10.63 11.05
N VAL A 85 13.97 11.68 11.74
CA VAL A 85 14.08 13.01 11.14
C VAL A 85 15.09 12.96 10.00
N SER A 86 14.68 13.42 8.83
CA SER A 86 15.48 13.50 7.62
C SER A 86 15.26 14.84 6.94
N GLU A 87 16.24 15.32 6.19
CA GLU A 87 16.10 16.53 5.41
C GLU A 87 15.00 16.39 4.34
N LYS A 88 14.94 15.23 3.71
CA LYS A 88 13.90 14.88 2.74
C LYS A 88 13.60 13.40 2.72
N TYR A 89 12.45 13.09 2.17
CA TYR A 89 11.93 11.73 2.05
C TYR A 89 11.54 11.46 0.60
N TRP A 90 11.87 10.28 0.08
CA TRP A 90 11.32 9.83 -1.19
C TRP A 90 9.90 9.35 -0.99
N LEU A 91 8.97 9.99 -1.68
CA LEU A 91 7.57 9.60 -1.74
C LEU A 91 7.30 8.86 -3.04
N ARG A 92 6.65 7.72 -2.93
CA ARG A 92 6.12 6.98 -4.05
C ARG A 92 4.67 6.60 -3.79
N GLU A 93 3.75 7.09 -4.62
CA GLU A 93 2.33 6.74 -4.57
C GLU A 93 1.93 6.03 -5.86
N ILE A 94 1.28 4.88 -5.71
CA ILE A 94 0.94 3.98 -6.82
C ILE A 94 -0.48 3.45 -6.69
N VAL A 95 -1.05 3.05 -7.83
CA VAL A 95 -2.16 2.11 -7.88
C VAL A 95 -1.66 0.77 -8.36
N LEU A 96 -2.01 -0.29 -7.66
CA LEU A 96 -1.79 -1.66 -8.09
C LEU A 96 -3.10 -2.21 -8.65
N TYR A 97 -3.01 -2.79 -9.83
CA TYR A 97 -4.12 -3.39 -10.56
C TYR A 97 -3.97 -4.90 -10.64
N GLY A 98 -5.07 -5.61 -10.49
CA GLY A 98 -5.21 -7.01 -10.88
C GLY A 98 -6.11 -7.12 -12.11
N ASP A 99 -5.60 -7.62 -13.23
CA ASP A 99 -6.31 -7.70 -14.52
C ASP A 99 -6.99 -6.36 -14.89
N ASN A 100 -6.25 -5.27 -14.78
CA ASN A 100 -6.69 -3.89 -15.03
C ASN A 100 -7.79 -3.35 -14.08
N ILE A 101 -8.07 -4.04 -12.98
CA ILE A 101 -8.98 -3.58 -11.94
C ILE A 101 -8.14 -3.04 -10.77
N PRO A 102 -8.39 -1.82 -10.27
CA PRO A 102 -7.63 -1.27 -9.15
C PRO A 102 -7.94 -2.02 -7.85
N TRP A 103 -6.91 -2.51 -7.19
CA TRP A 103 -7.02 -3.31 -5.97
C TRP A 103 -6.37 -2.67 -4.75
N LEU A 104 -5.35 -1.84 -4.96
CA LEU A 104 -4.57 -1.28 -3.87
C LEU A 104 -4.05 0.11 -4.22
N LEU A 105 -4.14 1.03 -3.27
CA LEU A 105 -3.35 2.25 -3.26
C LEU A 105 -2.14 2.01 -2.35
N GLY A 106 -0.95 2.30 -2.84
CA GLY A 106 0.28 2.19 -2.08
C GLY A 106 0.95 3.54 -1.90
N ARG A 107 1.33 3.85 -0.67
CA ARG A 107 2.14 5.03 -0.33
C ARG A 107 3.39 4.57 0.41
N THR A 108 4.54 4.82 -0.18
CA THR A 108 5.84 4.51 0.39
C THR A 108 6.58 5.79 0.69
N VAL A 109 7.07 5.92 1.92
CA VAL A 109 7.89 7.04 2.38
C VAL A 109 9.24 6.50 2.83
N ILE A 110 10.30 6.99 2.23
CA ILE A 110 11.67 6.50 2.44
C ILE A 110 12.55 7.70 2.84
N PRO A 111 13.09 7.74 4.07
CA PRO A 111 14.10 8.74 4.43
C PRO A 111 15.29 8.70 3.46
N GLU A 112 15.85 9.84 3.12
CA GLU A 112 16.98 9.92 2.19
C GLU A 112 18.15 9.04 2.64
N GLU A 113 18.38 8.94 3.95
CA GLU A 113 19.45 8.13 4.54
C GLU A 113 19.27 6.63 4.31
N THR A 114 18.05 6.18 4.02
CA THR A 114 17.78 4.79 3.63
C THR A 114 18.22 4.51 2.19
N LEU A 115 18.24 5.53 1.33
CA LEU A 115 18.59 5.45 -0.09
C LEU A 115 20.11 5.49 -0.29
N THR A 116 20.83 4.56 0.32
CA THR A 116 22.29 4.46 0.24
C THR A 116 22.72 3.15 -0.40
N GLY A 117 23.92 3.13 -1.01
CA GLY A 117 24.44 1.94 -1.66
C GLY A 117 23.48 1.42 -2.75
N PRO A 118 23.24 0.10 -2.82
CA PRO A 118 22.36 -0.49 -3.83
C PRO A 118 20.90 -0.07 -3.68
N ASP A 119 20.46 0.37 -2.49
CA ASP A 119 19.08 0.75 -2.21
C ASP A 119 18.66 2.08 -2.85
N ARG A 120 19.61 2.84 -3.42
CA ARG A 120 19.31 4.00 -4.26
C ARG A 120 18.43 3.65 -5.46
N LYS A 121 18.47 2.40 -5.91
CA LYS A 121 17.64 1.91 -7.02
C LYS A 121 16.14 1.96 -6.72
N LEU A 122 15.74 2.12 -5.46
CA LEU A 122 14.33 2.25 -5.09
C LEU A 122 13.63 3.44 -5.77
N VAL A 123 14.36 4.51 -6.08
CA VAL A 123 13.80 5.68 -6.78
C VAL A 123 13.54 5.41 -8.27
N ASP A 124 14.13 4.36 -8.83
CA ASP A 124 14.08 4.04 -10.27
C ASP A 124 13.27 2.79 -10.60
N VAL A 125 12.51 2.24 -9.64
CA VAL A 125 11.74 1.00 -9.87
C VAL A 125 10.59 1.18 -10.88
N GLY A 126 10.14 2.41 -11.12
CA GLY A 126 9.15 2.73 -12.14
C GLY A 126 7.85 1.95 -11.99
N THR A 127 7.47 1.19 -13.02
CA THR A 127 6.25 0.36 -13.04
C THR A 127 6.46 -1.04 -12.42
N ILE A 128 7.66 -1.36 -11.96
CA ILE A 128 7.91 -2.61 -11.25
C ILE A 128 7.29 -2.51 -9.85
N PRO A 129 6.50 -3.50 -9.41
CA PRO A 129 6.00 -3.53 -8.05
C PRO A 129 7.15 -3.47 -7.03
N LEU A 130 7.06 -2.53 -6.10
CA LEU A 130 8.10 -2.34 -5.08
C LEU A 130 8.35 -3.60 -4.26
N GLY A 131 7.28 -4.36 -3.98
CA GLY A 131 7.37 -5.63 -3.27
C GLY A 131 8.30 -6.63 -3.93
N ARG A 132 8.41 -6.65 -5.26
CA ARG A 132 9.37 -7.52 -5.96
C ARG A 132 10.81 -7.17 -5.62
N TYR A 133 11.13 -5.88 -5.52
CA TYR A 133 12.46 -5.44 -5.10
C TYR A 133 12.71 -5.75 -3.63
N LEU A 134 11.80 -5.34 -2.75
CA LEU A 134 11.96 -5.46 -1.30
C LEU A 134 12.07 -6.91 -0.84
N PHE A 135 11.26 -7.82 -1.41
CA PHE A 135 11.20 -9.22 -1.03
C PHE A 135 12.09 -10.13 -1.88
N SER A 136 12.94 -9.58 -2.77
CA SER A 136 13.86 -10.34 -3.61
C SER A 136 15.12 -10.81 -2.88
N GLY A 137 15.44 -10.23 -1.73
CA GLY A 137 16.62 -10.53 -0.91
C GLY A 137 16.27 -10.88 0.53
N ASN A 138 17.29 -11.20 1.32
CA ASN A 138 17.15 -11.58 2.73
C ASN A 138 17.30 -10.39 3.70
N ASN A 139 17.31 -9.16 3.18
CA ASN A 139 17.69 -7.97 3.96
C ASN A 139 16.47 -7.17 4.44
N LEU A 140 15.26 -7.67 4.20
CA LEU A 140 14.03 -7.00 4.61
C LEU A 140 13.53 -7.60 5.93
N THR A 141 13.28 -6.74 6.90
CA THR A 141 12.57 -7.07 8.14
C THR A 141 11.37 -6.15 8.32
N ARG A 142 10.42 -6.56 9.13
CA ARG A 142 9.22 -5.80 9.46
C ARG A 142 9.15 -5.62 10.97
N ASP A 143 9.10 -4.37 11.43
CA ASP A 143 9.03 -4.07 12.85
C ASP A 143 7.60 -4.27 13.37
N TYR A 144 6.59 -3.77 12.63
CA TYR A 144 5.17 -3.90 12.98
C TYR A 144 4.24 -3.70 11.79
N ILE A 145 3.00 -4.10 11.99
CA ILE A 145 1.85 -3.77 11.15
C ILE A 145 0.82 -3.02 12.00
N GLN A 146 0.36 -1.88 11.52
CA GLN A 146 -0.82 -1.18 12.04
C GLN A 146 -1.99 -1.40 11.08
N ILE A 147 -3.18 -1.59 11.62
CA ILE A 147 -4.41 -1.77 10.86
C ILE A 147 -5.33 -0.59 11.12
N GLY A 148 -5.98 -0.13 10.07
CA GLY A 148 -6.94 0.96 10.14
C GLY A 148 -8.00 0.89 9.06
N GLN A 149 -8.83 1.91 9.01
CA GLN A 149 -9.84 2.11 7.96
C GLN A 149 -9.82 3.54 7.45
N GLN A 150 -10.07 3.67 6.16
CA GLN A 150 -10.25 4.94 5.45
C GLN A 150 -11.36 4.76 4.41
N ASN A 151 -12.40 5.59 4.47
CA ASN A 151 -13.54 5.50 3.52
C ASN A 151 -14.08 4.07 3.35
N HIS A 152 -14.26 3.33 4.44
CA HIS A 152 -14.71 1.93 4.47
C HIS A 152 -13.72 0.91 3.86
N CYS A 153 -12.55 1.36 3.41
CA CYS A 153 -11.49 0.48 2.97
C CYS A 153 -10.56 0.11 4.12
N TRP A 154 -10.14 -1.15 4.16
CA TRP A 154 -9.10 -1.57 5.09
C TRP A 154 -7.75 -0.97 4.68
N VAL A 155 -7.00 -0.57 5.68
CA VAL A 155 -5.66 0.01 5.54
C VAL A 155 -4.71 -0.76 6.42
N ARG A 156 -3.50 -1.01 5.91
CA ARG A 156 -2.38 -1.44 6.75
C ARG A 156 -1.19 -0.51 6.55
N ARG A 157 -0.47 -0.27 7.60
CA ARG A 157 0.80 0.44 7.60
C ARG A 157 1.87 -0.46 8.17
N SER A 158 2.99 -0.56 7.49
CA SER A 158 4.12 -1.36 7.93
C SER A 158 5.37 -0.50 8.03
N LEU A 159 6.05 -0.58 9.18
CA LEU A 159 7.42 -0.12 9.25
C LEU A 159 8.33 -1.27 8.84
N LEU A 160 9.00 -1.09 7.72
CA LEU A 160 9.95 -2.05 7.16
C LEU A 160 11.37 -1.55 7.37
N ARG A 161 12.31 -2.49 7.42
CA ARG A 161 13.73 -2.18 7.40
C ARG A 161 14.41 -2.92 6.26
N LEU A 162 15.04 -2.16 5.38
CA LEU A 162 15.85 -2.68 4.30
C LEU A 162 17.33 -2.52 4.67
N SER A 163 18.01 -3.63 4.91
CA SER A 163 19.38 -3.62 5.45
C SER A 163 19.50 -2.77 6.73
N GLY A 164 18.53 -2.91 7.63
CA GLY A 164 18.44 -2.16 8.88
C GLY A 164 17.95 -0.71 8.77
N LYS A 165 17.70 -0.20 7.56
CA LYS A 165 17.29 1.20 7.30
C LYS A 165 15.77 1.28 7.09
N PRO A 166 15.07 2.25 7.74
CA PRO A 166 13.62 2.28 7.77
C PRO A 166 12.99 2.78 6.47
N LEU A 167 11.81 2.23 6.17
CA LEU A 167 10.85 2.80 5.23
C LEU A 167 9.43 2.49 5.71
N LEU A 168 8.50 3.39 5.42
CA LEU A 168 7.10 3.25 5.82
C LEU A 168 6.23 2.98 4.61
N LEU A 169 5.45 1.91 4.67
CA LEU A 169 4.54 1.50 3.60
C LEU A 169 3.11 1.52 4.12
N THR A 170 2.27 2.33 3.50
CA THR A 170 0.83 2.38 3.76
C THR A 170 0.08 1.85 2.55
N GLU A 171 -0.82 0.89 2.78
CA GLU A 171 -1.58 0.22 1.75
C GLU A 171 -3.07 0.32 2.05
N VAL A 172 -3.84 0.89 1.11
CA VAL A 172 -5.30 0.98 1.17
C VAL A 172 -5.87 -0.05 0.21
N PHE A 173 -6.63 -1.01 0.73
CA PHE A 173 -7.27 -2.05 -0.07
C PHE A 173 -8.56 -1.51 -0.65
N LEU A 174 -8.60 -1.36 -1.98
CA LEU A 174 -9.74 -0.82 -2.71
C LEU A 174 -10.92 -1.80 -2.75
N PRO A 175 -12.15 -1.34 -3.00
CA PRO A 175 -13.35 -2.17 -2.88
C PRO A 175 -13.37 -3.43 -3.74
N GLU A 176 -12.72 -3.41 -4.91
CA GLU A 176 -12.64 -4.56 -5.83
C GLU A 176 -11.50 -5.55 -5.48
N SER A 177 -10.73 -5.25 -4.44
CA SER A 177 -9.64 -6.12 -3.99
C SER A 177 -10.16 -7.51 -3.58
N PRO A 178 -9.40 -8.58 -3.85
CA PRO A 178 -9.70 -9.92 -3.37
C PRO A 178 -9.85 -10.03 -1.85
N VAL A 179 -9.30 -9.09 -1.08
CA VAL A 179 -9.40 -9.05 0.39
C VAL A 179 -10.86 -9.05 0.87
N TYR A 180 -11.79 -8.49 0.08
CA TYR A 180 -13.21 -8.41 0.41
C TYR A 180 -14.04 -9.58 -0.14
N LYS A 181 -13.44 -10.46 -0.94
CA LYS A 181 -14.13 -11.64 -1.47
C LYS A 181 -14.13 -12.71 -0.38
N ILE A 182 -15.29 -12.95 0.20
CA ILE A 182 -15.49 -14.06 1.14
C ILE A 182 -15.25 -15.33 0.36
N ASN A 183 -14.28 -16.14 0.77
CA ASN A 183 -14.21 -17.53 0.35
C ASN A 183 -15.45 -18.23 0.93
N ILE A 184 -16.50 -18.32 0.15
CA ILE A 184 -17.56 -19.29 0.38
C ILE A 184 -16.90 -20.64 0.07
N THR A 185 -16.19 -21.18 1.05
CA THR A 185 -15.82 -22.59 1.03
C THR A 185 -17.13 -23.36 1.06
N GLU A 186 -17.40 -24.01 -0.04
CA GLU A 186 -18.46 -25.01 -0.19
C GLU A 186 -18.43 -25.97 1.01
N GLY A 187 -19.34 -25.77 1.92
CA GLY A 187 -19.68 -26.68 3.00
C GLY A 187 -21.10 -27.14 2.81
N GLU A 188 -21.35 -27.93 1.78
CA GLU A 188 -22.50 -28.81 1.72
C GLU A 188 -22.20 -30.00 0.80
N LYS A 189 -21.87 -31.11 1.44
CA LYS A 189 -22.28 -32.44 1.04
C LYS A 189 -22.43 -33.29 2.27
#